data_e972e5bece8c3b1526248c6d057f6490
#
_entry.id   e972e5bece8c3b1526248c6d057f6490
#
_cell.length_a   1.000
_cell.length_b   1.000
_cell.length_c   1.000
_cell.angle_alpha   90.00
_cell.angle_beta   90.00
_cell.angle_gamma   90.00
#
_symmetry.space_group_name_H-M   'P 1'
#
loop_
_entity.id
_entity.type
_entity.pdbx_description
1 polymer ?
#
loop_
_entity_poly.entity_id
_entity_poly.type
_entity_poly.pdbx_seq_one_letter_code
_entity_poly.pdbx_strand_id
1 'polypeptide(L)'
;VVPLPQRSRRSGAWRRWVAAAVFLLAVLGGGFYAVQTPDGVATLDANPSIELTVNKLGRVLSVRACNADAQVVLDELELRNQPLQTAADAIIAELQADGYVSADTNSILVTVEAGKGDARLCGRLASAVEDAQSDCGLAPAVLAQVLELDPALEADAAAMGVSAGKAMLIRQISAQVEDLTGEALAVLPINDLNILAASNQVTLGDMISIGAASTGAYIPYDQAMDAALACCGLDADSVTQASMRFTLIDGQMVMEFVLTDGEHHYVCSVDARTSEICRLTGDEPLGPQPAPVKPQPAPVMPQPIPEPMPTPTPTPIPTPSPTPKPTPMPTPTPSPT
;
A
#
# COMPACT_ATOMS: atom_id res chain seq x y z
N VAL A 1 21.35 -13.56 -87.88
CA VAL A 1 21.09 -12.62 -86.78
C VAL A 1 20.53 -13.43 -85.63
N VAL A 2 21.39 -13.66 -84.60
CA VAL A 2 20.96 -14.42 -83.37
C VAL A 2 20.37 -13.40 -82.42
N PRO A 3 19.16 -13.58 -81.89
CA PRO A 3 18.59 -12.67 -80.92
C PRO A 3 19.23 -12.87 -79.51
N LEU A 4 19.69 -11.77 -78.90
CA LEU A 4 20.26 -11.74 -77.57
C LEU A 4 19.17 -12.04 -76.54
N PRO A 5 19.47 -12.81 -75.47
CA PRO A 5 18.49 -13.12 -74.45
C PRO A 5 18.15 -11.89 -73.65
N GLN A 6 16.86 -11.54 -73.55
CA GLN A 6 16.35 -10.48 -72.71
C GLN A 6 16.52 -10.87 -71.22
N ARG A 7 17.36 -10.11 -70.54
CA ARG A 7 17.54 -10.20 -69.07
C ARG A 7 16.21 -9.81 -68.31
N SER A 8 15.56 -10.78 -67.79
CA SER A 8 14.34 -10.56 -67.02
C SER A 8 14.65 -9.74 -65.77
N ARG A 9 14.02 -8.57 -65.65
CA ARG A 9 14.05 -7.71 -64.42
C ARG A 9 13.23 -8.36 -63.29
N ARG A 10 13.71 -9.47 -62.72
CA ARG A 10 13.07 -10.10 -61.53
C ARG A 10 13.58 -9.57 -60.17
N SER A 11 14.39 -8.50 -60.12
CA SER A 11 15.08 -8.08 -58.89
C SER A 11 14.29 -7.18 -57.93
N GLY A 12 13.11 -6.63 -58.33
CA GLY A 12 12.39 -5.69 -57.52
C GLY A 12 11.50 -6.32 -56.39
N ALA A 13 10.86 -7.45 -56.74
CA ALA A 13 9.98 -8.13 -55.80
C ALA A 13 10.78 -8.80 -54.66
N TRP A 14 11.88 -9.49 -55.00
CA TRP A 14 12.72 -10.14 -54.00
C TRP A 14 13.31 -9.15 -52.98
N ARG A 15 13.77 -7.98 -53.42
CA ARG A 15 14.27 -6.91 -52.51
C ARG A 15 13.19 -6.42 -51.56
N ARG A 16 11.92 -6.36 -51.99
CA ARG A 16 10.77 -6.01 -51.11
C ARG A 16 10.51 -7.08 -50.08
N TRP A 17 10.55 -8.36 -50.44
CA TRP A 17 10.39 -9.47 -49.49
C TRP A 17 11.54 -9.57 -48.49
N VAL A 18 12.79 -9.34 -48.93
CA VAL A 18 13.96 -9.27 -48.02
C VAL A 18 13.83 -8.08 -47.07
N ALA A 19 13.41 -6.90 -47.56
CA ALA A 19 13.18 -5.74 -46.68
C ALA A 19 12.05 -5.99 -45.67
N ALA A 20 10.97 -6.65 -46.11
CA ALA A 20 9.87 -7.01 -45.20
C ALA A 20 10.31 -8.06 -44.15
N ALA A 21 11.13 -9.04 -44.52
CA ALA A 21 11.67 -10.04 -43.59
C ALA A 21 12.63 -9.41 -42.57
N VAL A 22 13.50 -8.50 -43.00
CA VAL A 22 14.41 -7.76 -42.11
C VAL A 22 13.62 -6.87 -41.15
N PHE A 23 12.61 -6.17 -41.68
CA PHE A 23 11.71 -5.36 -40.83
C PHE A 23 10.98 -6.23 -39.79
N LEU A 24 10.42 -7.37 -40.20
CA LEU A 24 9.76 -8.32 -39.31
C LEU A 24 10.71 -8.84 -38.21
N LEU A 25 11.95 -9.22 -38.61
CA LEU A 25 12.97 -9.66 -37.66
C LEU A 25 13.39 -8.53 -36.71
N ALA A 26 13.46 -7.29 -37.16
CA ALA A 26 13.76 -6.14 -36.32
C ALA A 26 12.62 -5.87 -35.31
N VAL A 27 11.36 -5.96 -35.75
CA VAL A 27 10.17 -5.80 -34.89
C VAL A 27 10.08 -6.94 -33.87
N LEU A 28 10.26 -8.18 -34.31
CA LEU A 28 10.22 -9.35 -33.42
C LEU A 28 11.41 -9.35 -32.45
N GLY A 29 12.63 -9.08 -32.94
CA GLY A 29 13.83 -8.99 -32.09
C GLY A 29 13.77 -7.82 -31.11
N GLY A 30 13.36 -6.63 -31.57
CA GLY A 30 13.19 -5.45 -30.74
C GLY A 30 12.06 -5.63 -29.71
N GLY A 31 10.95 -6.24 -30.12
CA GLY A 31 9.84 -6.59 -29.23
C GLY A 31 10.27 -7.59 -28.16
N PHE A 32 10.95 -8.65 -28.53
CA PHE A 32 11.50 -9.65 -27.61
C PHE A 32 12.49 -9.02 -26.61
N TYR A 33 13.39 -8.18 -27.10
CA TYR A 33 14.35 -7.45 -26.26
C TYR A 33 13.62 -6.56 -25.23
N ALA A 34 12.62 -5.79 -25.66
CA ALA A 34 11.86 -4.91 -24.77
C ALA A 34 11.08 -5.68 -23.68
N VAL A 35 10.61 -6.88 -24.00
CA VAL A 35 9.89 -7.75 -23.04
C VAL A 35 10.84 -8.34 -21.99
N GLN A 36 12.07 -8.69 -22.36
CA GLN A 36 13.01 -9.39 -21.47
C GLN A 36 13.99 -8.47 -20.74
N THR A 37 14.10 -7.20 -21.14
CA THR A 37 15.07 -6.28 -20.53
C THR A 37 14.46 -5.59 -19.32
N PRO A 38 15.08 -5.68 -18.13
CA PRO A 38 14.67 -4.92 -16.95
C PRO A 38 14.72 -3.41 -17.25
N ASP A 39 13.72 -2.68 -16.76
CA ASP A 39 13.67 -1.21 -16.75
C ASP A 39 14.04 -0.66 -15.38
N GLY A 40 13.64 -1.37 -14.31
CA GLY A 40 13.97 -1.01 -12.94
C GLY A 40 13.61 -2.08 -11.93
N VAL A 41 14.13 -1.90 -10.74
CA VAL A 41 13.83 -2.69 -9.54
C VAL A 41 13.10 -1.80 -8.55
N ALA A 42 12.07 -2.32 -7.96
CA ALA A 42 11.28 -1.62 -6.95
C ALA A 42 11.00 -2.54 -5.76
N THR A 43 10.94 -1.96 -4.57
CA THR A 43 10.52 -2.66 -3.34
C THR A 43 9.21 -2.07 -2.84
N LEU A 44 8.30 -2.94 -2.42
CA LEU A 44 7.07 -2.62 -1.70
C LEU A 44 7.25 -3.07 -0.26
N ASP A 45 7.25 -2.12 0.66
CA ASP A 45 7.40 -2.36 2.10
C ASP A 45 6.07 -2.05 2.81
N ALA A 46 5.43 -3.08 3.33
CA ALA A 46 4.25 -3.00 4.20
C ALA A 46 4.48 -3.81 5.49
N ASN A 47 5.75 -4.24 5.69
CA ASN A 47 6.15 -5.21 6.72
C ASN A 47 5.39 -6.53 6.62
N PRO A 48 5.34 -7.13 5.39
CA PRO A 48 6.47 -7.69 4.63
C PRO A 48 7.12 -6.75 3.60
N SER A 49 8.27 -7.18 3.04
CA SER A 49 9.02 -6.48 2.01
C SER A 49 9.14 -7.33 0.74
N ILE A 50 8.62 -6.83 -0.37
CA ILE A 50 8.53 -7.53 -1.66
C ILE A 50 9.29 -6.74 -2.72
N GLU A 51 10.22 -7.38 -3.42
CA GLU A 51 10.95 -6.79 -4.54
C GLU A 51 10.35 -7.22 -5.87
N LEU A 52 10.17 -6.25 -6.77
CA LEU A 52 9.67 -6.41 -8.12
C LEU A 52 10.72 -5.95 -9.14
N THR A 53 11.06 -6.78 -10.12
CA THR A 53 11.78 -6.34 -11.32
C THR A 53 10.77 -6.13 -12.44
N VAL A 54 10.77 -4.96 -13.05
CA VAL A 54 9.80 -4.55 -14.09
C VAL A 54 10.50 -4.26 -15.39
N ASN A 55 9.89 -4.61 -16.53
CA ASN A 55 10.43 -4.30 -17.86
C ASN A 55 9.89 -2.96 -18.39
N LYS A 56 10.45 -2.51 -19.54
CA LYS A 56 10.06 -1.26 -20.22
C LYS A 56 8.59 -1.18 -20.62
N LEU A 57 7.91 -2.31 -20.73
CA LEU A 57 6.48 -2.37 -21.05
C LEU A 57 5.60 -2.31 -19.79
N GLY A 58 6.21 -2.21 -18.60
CA GLY A 58 5.50 -2.20 -17.33
C GLY A 58 4.94 -3.56 -16.95
N ARG A 59 5.65 -4.64 -17.29
CA ARG A 59 5.33 -6.00 -16.87
C ARG A 59 6.34 -6.50 -15.85
N VAL A 60 5.89 -7.25 -14.88
CA VAL A 60 6.73 -7.88 -13.87
C VAL A 60 7.55 -9.00 -14.51
N LEU A 61 8.87 -8.92 -14.40
CA LEU A 61 9.80 -9.97 -14.85
C LEU A 61 10.08 -11.00 -13.78
N SER A 62 10.30 -10.54 -12.57
CA SER A 62 10.53 -11.37 -11.39
C SER A 62 10.01 -10.71 -10.13
N VAL A 63 9.71 -11.54 -9.14
CA VAL A 63 9.30 -11.13 -7.79
C VAL A 63 10.18 -11.89 -6.81
N ARG A 64 10.61 -11.22 -5.75
CA ARG A 64 11.45 -11.79 -4.72
C ARG A 64 10.94 -11.36 -3.34
N ALA A 65 10.77 -12.32 -2.45
CA ALA A 65 10.56 -12.05 -1.04
C ALA A 65 11.86 -11.55 -0.41
N CYS A 66 11.82 -10.43 0.30
CA CYS A 66 12.97 -9.89 1.03
C CYS A 66 13.04 -10.38 2.48
N ASN A 67 11.93 -10.90 3.02
CA ASN A 67 11.83 -11.49 4.35
C ASN A 67 10.87 -12.71 4.36
N ALA A 68 10.78 -13.37 5.50
CA ALA A 68 9.96 -14.59 5.65
C ALA A 68 8.46 -14.31 5.43
N ASP A 69 7.96 -13.19 5.93
CA ASP A 69 6.55 -12.80 5.79
C ASP A 69 6.19 -12.55 4.32
N ALA A 70 7.09 -11.91 3.56
CA ALA A 70 6.91 -11.72 2.12
C ALA A 70 6.87 -13.04 1.34
N GLN A 71 7.56 -14.07 1.83
CA GLN A 71 7.50 -15.41 1.20
C GLN A 71 6.11 -16.01 1.34
N VAL A 72 5.47 -15.86 2.51
CA VAL A 72 4.09 -16.35 2.74
C VAL A 72 3.11 -15.66 1.78
N VAL A 73 3.17 -14.32 1.67
CA VAL A 73 2.33 -13.54 0.76
C VAL A 73 2.52 -13.97 -0.70
N LEU A 74 3.76 -14.25 -1.11
CA LEU A 74 4.07 -14.57 -2.51
C LEU A 74 3.79 -16.02 -2.91
N ASP A 75 3.68 -16.96 -1.95
CA ASP A 75 3.50 -18.39 -2.24
C ASP A 75 2.19 -18.68 -2.99
N GLU A 76 1.16 -17.82 -2.87
CA GLU A 76 -0.14 -17.97 -3.52
C GLU A 76 -0.29 -17.09 -4.78
N LEU A 77 0.73 -16.27 -5.14
CA LEU A 77 0.63 -15.27 -6.19
C LEU A 77 1.43 -15.62 -7.46
N GLU A 78 0.74 -15.61 -8.61
CA GLU A 78 1.33 -15.75 -9.94
C GLU A 78 1.52 -14.39 -10.62
N LEU A 79 2.60 -13.67 -10.27
CA LEU A 79 2.82 -12.28 -10.68
C LEU A 79 3.69 -12.12 -11.93
N ARG A 80 4.41 -13.17 -12.33
CA ARG A 80 5.33 -13.09 -13.46
C ARG A 80 4.58 -12.78 -14.77
N ASN A 81 5.10 -11.84 -15.53
CA ASN A 81 4.56 -11.34 -16.78
C ASN A 81 3.20 -10.62 -16.69
N GLN A 82 2.71 -10.37 -15.47
CA GLN A 82 1.52 -9.54 -15.25
C GLN A 82 1.81 -8.05 -15.50
N PRO A 83 0.83 -7.26 -15.93
CA PRO A 83 0.93 -5.80 -15.88
C PRO A 83 1.20 -5.32 -14.44
N LEU A 84 1.95 -4.23 -14.29
CA LEU A 84 2.30 -3.68 -12.97
C LEU A 84 1.06 -3.40 -12.10
N GLN A 85 -0.01 -2.85 -12.68
CA GLN A 85 -1.28 -2.63 -11.98
C GLN A 85 -1.86 -3.93 -11.42
N THR A 86 -2.02 -4.94 -12.28
CA THR A 86 -2.57 -6.25 -11.87
C THR A 86 -1.72 -6.91 -10.79
N ALA A 87 -0.40 -6.73 -10.84
CA ALA A 87 0.50 -7.25 -9.81
C ALA A 87 0.33 -6.48 -8.49
N ALA A 88 0.20 -5.16 -8.54
CA ALA A 88 -0.10 -4.34 -7.36
C ALA A 88 -1.44 -4.73 -6.73
N ASP A 89 -2.49 -4.86 -7.54
CA ASP A 89 -3.84 -5.27 -7.08
C ASP A 89 -3.77 -6.61 -6.33
N ALA A 90 -3.08 -7.61 -6.91
CA ALA A 90 -2.94 -8.92 -6.29
C ALA A 90 -2.13 -8.89 -4.99
N ILE A 91 -1.01 -8.15 -4.97
CA ILE A 91 -0.17 -8.02 -3.77
C ILE A 91 -0.95 -7.32 -2.65
N ILE A 92 -1.64 -6.20 -2.94
CA ILE A 92 -2.37 -5.45 -1.92
C ILE A 92 -3.54 -6.26 -1.38
N ALA A 93 -4.26 -6.99 -2.23
CA ALA A 93 -5.34 -7.86 -1.80
C ALA A 93 -4.84 -8.97 -0.85
N GLU A 94 -3.69 -9.58 -1.15
CA GLU A 94 -3.09 -10.61 -0.29
C GLU A 94 -2.56 -10.02 1.02
N LEU A 95 -1.87 -8.87 0.97
CA LEU A 95 -1.43 -8.15 2.17
C LEU A 95 -2.60 -7.81 3.10
N GLN A 96 -3.77 -7.49 2.53
CA GLN A 96 -5.00 -7.25 3.29
C GLN A 96 -5.58 -8.55 3.85
N ALA A 97 -5.62 -9.62 3.07
CA ALA A 97 -6.14 -10.92 3.49
C ALA A 97 -5.33 -11.49 4.66
N ASP A 98 -4.01 -11.33 4.62
CA ASP A 98 -3.08 -11.76 5.68
C ASP A 98 -3.01 -10.78 6.86
N GLY A 99 -3.68 -9.62 6.77
CA GLY A 99 -3.75 -8.64 7.86
C GLY A 99 -2.52 -7.73 8.00
N TYR A 100 -1.59 -7.73 7.04
CA TYR A 100 -0.46 -6.80 7.02
C TYR A 100 -0.87 -5.36 6.69
N VAL A 101 -1.94 -5.20 5.91
CA VAL A 101 -2.56 -3.92 5.57
C VAL A 101 -4.03 -3.97 5.94
N SER A 102 -4.52 -2.92 6.59
CA SER A 102 -5.91 -2.83 7.05
C SER A 102 -6.36 -1.36 7.13
N ALA A 103 -7.61 -1.12 7.51
CA ALA A 103 -8.09 0.25 7.77
C ALA A 103 -7.32 0.95 8.90
N ASP A 104 -6.74 0.19 9.84
CA ASP A 104 -6.00 0.71 10.98
C ASP A 104 -4.49 0.86 10.70
N THR A 105 -3.97 0.15 9.69
CA THR A 105 -2.56 0.14 9.30
C THR A 105 -2.46 0.10 7.78
N ASN A 106 -2.54 1.26 7.13
CA ASN A 106 -2.71 1.38 5.69
C ASN A 106 -1.46 1.82 4.92
N SER A 107 -0.34 2.17 5.58
CA SER A 107 0.80 2.76 4.89
C SER A 107 1.67 1.74 4.18
N ILE A 108 2.05 2.07 2.94
CA ILE A 108 2.97 1.30 2.10
C ILE A 108 4.10 2.22 1.64
N LEU A 109 5.34 1.74 1.75
CA LEU A 109 6.50 2.42 1.21
C LEU A 109 6.93 1.75 -0.10
N VAL A 110 6.96 2.54 -1.16
CA VAL A 110 7.48 2.18 -2.48
C VAL A 110 8.88 2.75 -2.62
N THR A 111 9.86 1.90 -2.91
CA THR A 111 11.22 2.35 -3.21
C THR A 111 11.64 1.83 -4.57
N VAL A 112 12.10 2.72 -5.46
CA VAL A 112 12.65 2.37 -6.77
C VAL A 112 14.13 2.67 -6.78
N GLU A 113 14.94 1.70 -7.20
CA GLU A 113 16.38 1.89 -7.34
C GLU A 113 16.70 2.87 -8.48
N ALA A 114 17.61 3.80 -8.20
CA ALA A 114 17.99 4.83 -9.17
C ALA A 114 18.62 4.24 -10.43
N GLY A 115 18.16 4.72 -11.59
CA GLY A 115 18.58 4.28 -12.90
C GLY A 115 17.90 5.06 -14.01
N LYS A 116 17.75 4.46 -15.19
CA LYS A 116 17.05 5.10 -16.29
C LYS A 116 15.54 4.85 -16.21
N GLY A 117 14.75 5.91 -16.05
CA GLY A 117 13.29 5.83 -16.02
C GLY A 117 12.69 5.58 -14.64
N ASP A 118 13.50 5.61 -13.61
CA ASP A 118 13.22 5.41 -12.20
C ASP A 118 12.10 6.32 -11.64
N ALA A 119 12.16 7.63 -11.85
CA ALA A 119 11.12 8.55 -11.41
C ALA A 119 9.74 8.23 -12.03
N ARG A 120 9.73 7.83 -13.31
CA ARG A 120 8.51 7.40 -14.00
C ARG A 120 7.98 6.07 -13.45
N LEU A 121 8.87 5.11 -13.17
CA LEU A 121 8.49 3.84 -12.57
C LEU A 121 7.95 4.04 -11.16
N CYS A 122 8.62 4.88 -10.36
CA CYS A 122 8.21 5.25 -9.01
C CYS A 122 6.78 5.84 -9.01
N GLY A 123 6.51 6.85 -9.84
CA GLY A 123 5.17 7.44 -9.95
C GLY A 123 4.10 6.44 -10.40
N ARG A 124 4.41 5.59 -11.39
CA ARG A 124 3.47 4.56 -11.86
C ARG A 124 3.16 3.51 -10.78
N LEU A 125 4.18 3.08 -10.03
CA LEU A 125 3.99 2.10 -8.98
C LEU A 125 3.26 2.72 -7.78
N ALA A 126 3.56 3.97 -7.41
CA ALA A 126 2.82 4.69 -6.37
C ALA A 126 1.32 4.79 -6.71
N SER A 127 0.99 5.19 -7.95
CA SER A 127 -0.42 5.23 -8.39
C SER A 127 -1.06 3.85 -8.45
N ALA A 128 -0.34 2.81 -8.87
CA ALA A 128 -0.88 1.45 -8.90
C ALA A 128 -1.20 0.92 -7.49
N VAL A 129 -0.37 1.25 -6.50
CA VAL A 129 -0.61 0.90 -5.09
C VAL A 129 -1.77 1.72 -4.51
N GLU A 130 -1.86 3.01 -4.82
CA GLU A 130 -2.99 3.88 -4.45
C GLU A 130 -4.32 3.32 -4.97
N ASP A 131 -4.38 3.01 -6.27
CA ASP A 131 -5.57 2.44 -6.90
C ASP A 131 -5.94 1.09 -6.25
N ALA A 132 -4.95 0.20 -6.04
CA ALA A 132 -5.16 -1.11 -5.42
C ALA A 132 -5.69 -1.00 -3.97
N GLN A 133 -5.15 -0.07 -3.16
CA GLN A 133 -5.68 0.19 -1.81
C GLN A 133 -7.13 0.68 -1.87
N SER A 134 -7.45 1.58 -2.80
CA SER A 134 -8.81 2.10 -3.00
C SER A 134 -9.78 1.00 -3.43
N ASP A 135 -9.37 0.12 -4.33
CA ASP A 135 -10.17 -1.01 -4.83
C ASP A 135 -10.44 -2.04 -3.72
N CYS A 136 -9.51 -2.18 -2.77
CA CYS A 136 -9.69 -2.97 -1.55
C CYS A 136 -10.50 -2.26 -0.45
N GLY A 137 -11.02 -1.05 -0.72
CA GLY A 137 -11.80 -0.27 0.25
C GLY A 137 -10.98 0.36 1.37
N LEU A 138 -9.66 0.48 1.19
CA LEU A 138 -8.76 1.15 2.13
C LEU A 138 -8.57 2.62 1.76
N ALA A 139 -8.38 3.47 2.77
CA ALA A 139 -7.88 4.83 2.52
C ALA A 139 -6.42 4.74 2.07
N PRO A 140 -6.02 5.28 0.91
CA PRO A 140 -4.65 5.20 0.45
C PRO A 140 -3.66 5.92 1.39
N ALA A 141 -2.49 5.29 1.60
CA ALA A 141 -1.37 5.91 2.31
C ALA A 141 -0.06 5.37 1.72
N VAL A 142 0.46 6.07 0.71
CA VAL A 142 1.64 5.64 -0.03
C VAL A 142 2.77 6.66 0.14
N LEU A 143 3.92 6.19 0.59
CA LEU A 143 5.18 6.90 0.50
C LEU A 143 5.97 6.31 -0.66
N ALA A 144 6.49 7.12 -1.59
CA ALA A 144 7.25 6.61 -2.71
C ALA A 144 8.51 7.42 -2.98
N GLN A 145 9.64 6.75 -3.17
CA GLN A 145 10.95 7.36 -3.36
C GLN A 145 11.76 6.68 -4.47
N VAL A 146 12.62 7.45 -5.08
CA VAL A 146 13.74 6.95 -5.89
C VAL A 146 14.98 7.01 -5.02
N LEU A 147 15.73 5.92 -4.95
CA LEU A 147 16.84 5.75 -4.03
C LEU A 147 18.12 5.38 -4.77
N GLU A 148 19.16 6.20 -4.63
CA GLU A 148 20.51 5.81 -4.97
C GLU A 148 21.07 4.93 -3.85
N LEU A 149 21.35 3.68 -4.17
CA LEU A 149 21.97 2.75 -3.22
C LEU A 149 23.44 3.08 -3.09
N ASP A 150 23.86 3.45 -1.88
CA ASP A 150 25.26 3.60 -1.52
C ASP A 150 25.66 2.54 -0.48
N PRO A 151 26.95 2.17 -0.39
CA PRO A 151 27.41 1.14 0.54
C PRO A 151 27.13 1.45 2.02
N ALA A 152 27.03 2.74 2.41
CA ALA A 152 26.72 3.12 3.78
C ALA A 152 25.24 2.86 4.10
N LEU A 153 24.33 3.20 3.19
CA LEU A 153 22.92 2.90 3.34
C LEU A 153 22.63 1.40 3.36
N GLU A 154 23.31 0.63 2.48
CA GLU A 154 23.18 -0.83 2.48
C GLU A 154 23.68 -1.44 3.79
N ALA A 155 24.79 -0.94 4.34
CA ALA A 155 25.31 -1.39 5.63
C ALA A 155 24.35 -1.05 6.78
N ASP A 156 23.77 0.16 6.80
CA ASP A 156 22.79 0.57 7.80
C ASP A 156 21.51 -0.30 7.72
N ALA A 157 21.00 -0.51 6.51
CA ALA A 157 19.84 -1.37 6.28
C ALA A 157 20.08 -2.81 6.78
N ALA A 158 21.25 -3.37 6.46
CA ALA A 158 21.64 -4.70 6.90
C ALA A 158 21.80 -4.78 8.43
N ALA A 159 22.40 -3.75 9.06
CA ALA A 159 22.56 -3.68 10.51
C ALA A 159 21.21 -3.60 11.24
N MET A 160 20.25 -2.89 10.68
CA MET A 160 18.88 -2.75 11.22
C MET A 160 17.96 -3.92 10.82
N GLY A 161 18.36 -4.76 9.87
CA GLY A 161 17.52 -5.87 9.35
C GLY A 161 16.29 -5.39 8.57
N VAL A 162 16.38 -4.27 7.87
CA VAL A 162 15.29 -3.64 7.12
C VAL A 162 15.67 -3.45 5.64
N SER A 163 14.71 -3.08 4.80
CA SER A 163 14.98 -2.69 3.41
C SER A 163 15.77 -1.36 3.35
N ALA A 164 16.51 -1.13 2.26
CA ALA A 164 17.20 0.14 2.04
C ALA A 164 16.23 1.33 2.02
N GLY A 165 15.02 1.14 1.48
CA GLY A 165 13.96 2.14 1.48
C GLY A 165 13.52 2.52 2.89
N LYS A 166 13.25 1.53 3.74
CA LYS A 166 12.91 1.76 5.15
C LYS A 166 14.08 2.38 5.92
N ALA A 167 15.31 1.96 5.67
CA ALA A 167 16.49 2.56 6.29
C ALA A 167 16.64 4.05 5.93
N MET A 168 16.37 4.44 4.68
CA MET A 168 16.37 5.85 4.27
C MET A 168 15.27 6.64 4.98
N LEU A 169 14.06 6.11 5.07
CA LEU A 169 12.95 6.76 5.81
C LEU A 169 13.33 6.97 7.29
N ILE A 170 13.88 5.93 7.92
CA ILE A 170 14.37 6.00 9.31
C ILE A 170 15.45 7.07 9.45
N ARG A 171 16.43 7.12 8.53
CA ARG A 171 17.49 8.14 8.53
C ARG A 171 16.94 9.56 8.43
N GLN A 172 15.90 9.77 7.59
CA GLN A 172 15.26 11.08 7.44
C GLN A 172 14.51 11.52 8.71
N ILE A 173 13.83 10.58 9.38
CA ILE A 173 13.12 10.86 10.63
C ILE A 173 14.13 11.16 11.75
N SER A 174 15.10 10.27 11.99
CA SER A 174 16.07 10.42 13.09
C SER A 174 17.00 11.62 12.92
N ALA A 175 17.24 12.09 11.70
CA ALA A 175 18.03 13.30 11.45
C ALA A 175 17.31 14.60 11.83
N GLN A 176 15.98 14.59 11.95
CA GLN A 176 15.17 15.78 12.18
C GLN A 176 14.47 15.78 13.55
N VAL A 177 14.36 14.61 14.20
CA VAL A 177 13.71 14.45 15.51
C VAL A 177 14.70 13.82 16.47
N GLU A 178 15.24 14.60 17.40
CA GLU A 178 16.36 14.22 18.28
C GLU A 178 16.06 13.00 19.16
N ASP A 179 14.80 12.85 19.61
CA ASP A 179 14.39 11.78 20.52
C ASP A 179 14.13 10.45 19.79
N LEU A 180 14.15 10.41 18.45
CA LEU A 180 13.84 9.23 17.65
C LEU A 180 15.13 8.60 17.07
N THR A 181 15.62 7.58 17.76
CA THR A 181 16.83 6.86 17.32
C THR A 181 16.53 5.85 16.21
N GLY A 182 17.50 5.62 15.31
CA GLY A 182 17.35 4.64 14.24
C GLY A 182 17.00 3.24 14.73
N GLU A 183 17.57 2.82 15.88
CA GLU A 183 17.30 1.50 16.49
C GLU A 183 15.84 1.38 16.95
N ALA A 184 15.29 2.42 17.62
CA ALA A 184 13.90 2.42 18.04
C ALA A 184 12.92 2.44 16.85
N LEU A 185 13.28 3.13 15.76
CA LEU A 185 12.47 3.24 14.56
C LEU A 185 12.51 1.95 13.70
N ALA A 186 13.60 1.18 13.74
CA ALA A 186 13.78 0.01 12.89
C ALA A 186 12.73 -1.10 13.12
N VAL A 187 12.26 -1.23 14.35
CA VAL A 187 11.26 -2.25 14.75
C VAL A 187 9.82 -1.86 14.41
N LEU A 188 9.57 -0.59 14.07
CA LEU A 188 8.24 -0.10 13.80
C LEU A 188 7.76 -0.50 12.39
N PRO A 189 6.46 -0.72 12.19
CA PRO A 189 5.87 -0.85 10.86
C PRO A 189 5.93 0.47 10.09
N ILE A 190 5.79 0.40 8.77
CA ILE A 190 5.79 1.59 7.90
C ILE A 190 4.69 2.59 8.28
N ASN A 191 3.54 2.10 8.73
CA ASN A 191 2.44 2.95 9.17
C ASN A 191 2.87 3.87 10.33
N ASP A 192 3.52 3.33 11.33
CA ASP A 192 3.97 4.09 12.51
C ASP A 192 5.08 5.08 12.15
N LEU A 193 6.01 4.69 11.25
CA LEU A 193 7.02 5.61 10.72
C LEU A 193 6.38 6.78 9.96
N ASN A 194 5.34 6.52 9.17
CA ASN A 194 4.60 7.55 8.45
C ASN A 194 3.85 8.48 9.41
N ILE A 195 3.21 7.94 10.47
CA ILE A 195 2.58 8.74 11.53
C ILE A 195 3.62 9.64 12.22
N LEU A 196 4.77 9.07 12.61
CA LEU A 196 5.83 9.83 13.25
C LEU A 196 6.38 10.93 12.35
N ALA A 197 6.63 10.64 11.07
CA ALA A 197 7.11 11.63 10.11
C ALA A 197 6.10 12.77 9.93
N ALA A 198 4.82 12.45 9.74
CA ALA A 198 3.76 13.44 9.56
C ALA A 198 3.53 14.28 10.82
N SER A 199 3.45 13.64 11.98
CA SER A 199 3.18 14.29 13.27
C SER A 199 4.31 15.24 13.69
N ASN A 200 5.56 14.91 13.35
CA ASN A 200 6.73 15.74 13.64
C ASN A 200 7.14 16.65 12.48
N GLN A 201 6.31 16.77 11.43
CA GLN A 201 6.56 17.63 10.27
C GLN A 201 7.91 17.37 9.59
N VAL A 202 8.33 16.10 9.58
CA VAL A 202 9.58 15.67 8.96
C VAL A 202 9.55 15.95 7.47
N THR A 203 10.57 16.63 6.97
CA THR A 203 10.75 16.86 5.54
C THR A 203 11.33 15.61 4.88
N LEU A 204 10.52 14.93 4.06
CA LEU A 204 10.89 13.69 3.39
C LEU A 204 11.57 13.91 2.01
N GLY A 205 12.09 15.13 1.75
CA GLY A 205 12.77 15.46 0.50
C GLY A 205 11.87 15.31 -0.73
N ASP A 206 12.38 14.59 -1.75
CA ASP A 206 11.66 14.35 -3.01
C ASP A 206 10.70 13.15 -2.96
N MET A 207 10.41 12.63 -1.76
CA MET A 207 9.48 11.51 -1.59
C MET A 207 8.05 11.93 -1.96
N ILE A 208 7.38 11.14 -2.77
CA ILE A 208 5.96 11.30 -3.07
C ILE A 208 5.18 10.80 -1.85
N SER A 209 4.23 11.59 -1.36
CA SER A 209 3.30 11.20 -0.31
C SER A 209 1.87 11.30 -0.84
N ILE A 210 1.14 10.20 -0.77
CA ILE A 210 -0.26 10.10 -1.20
C ILE A 210 -1.09 9.67 0.01
N GLY A 211 -2.15 10.42 0.31
CA GLY A 211 -3.03 10.14 1.43
C GLY A 211 -2.37 10.35 2.79
N ALA A 212 -2.85 9.64 3.81
CA ALA A 212 -2.37 9.76 5.18
C ALA A 212 -2.36 8.40 5.89
N ALA A 213 -1.36 8.19 6.75
CA ALA A 213 -1.29 7.03 7.63
C ALA A 213 -2.50 6.99 8.57
N SER A 214 -3.09 5.81 8.70
CA SER A 214 -4.18 5.59 9.65
C SER A 214 -3.68 5.59 11.08
N THR A 215 -4.42 6.25 11.95
CA THR A 215 -4.23 6.19 13.40
C THR A 215 -5.24 5.26 14.09
N GLY A 216 -5.98 4.45 13.32
CA GLY A 216 -7.06 3.59 13.82
C GLY A 216 -6.61 2.52 14.81
N ALA A 217 -5.31 2.14 14.77
CA ALA A 217 -4.71 1.24 15.77
C ALA A 217 -4.49 1.89 17.15
N TYR A 218 -4.72 3.19 17.28
CA TYR A 218 -4.49 3.99 18.47
C TYR A 218 -5.79 4.54 19.05
N ILE A 219 -5.77 4.95 20.32
CA ILE A 219 -6.91 5.58 20.96
C ILE A 219 -7.26 6.91 20.25
N PRO A 220 -8.54 7.33 20.25
CA PRO A 220 -8.93 8.62 19.72
C PRO A 220 -8.26 9.79 20.44
N TYR A 221 -8.03 10.88 19.69
CA TYR A 221 -7.41 12.10 20.22
C TYR A 221 -8.11 12.65 21.45
N ASP A 222 -9.44 12.69 21.47
CA ASP A 222 -10.26 13.18 22.58
C ASP A 222 -10.04 12.34 23.85
N GLN A 223 -9.98 11.02 23.72
CA GLN A 223 -9.70 10.13 24.85
C GLN A 223 -8.29 10.37 25.42
N ALA A 224 -7.28 10.54 24.55
CA ALA A 224 -5.92 10.82 24.98
C ALA A 224 -5.81 12.23 25.63
N MET A 225 -6.53 13.22 25.07
CA MET A 225 -6.58 14.58 25.61
C MET A 225 -7.24 14.60 27.00
N ASP A 226 -8.36 13.89 27.19
CA ASP A 226 -9.01 13.78 28.48
C ASP A 226 -8.08 13.18 29.55
N ALA A 227 -7.31 12.15 29.18
CA ALA A 227 -6.31 11.56 30.08
C ALA A 227 -5.20 12.56 30.42
N ALA A 228 -4.71 13.32 29.44
CA ALA A 228 -3.69 14.33 29.65
C ALA A 228 -4.17 15.48 30.54
N LEU A 229 -5.38 15.99 30.30
CA LEU A 229 -6.01 17.03 31.14
C LEU A 229 -6.18 16.57 32.59
N ALA A 230 -6.73 15.37 32.78
CA ALA A 230 -6.90 14.79 34.11
C ALA A 230 -5.57 14.63 34.85
N CYS A 231 -4.50 14.23 34.11
CA CYS A 231 -3.18 14.09 34.68
C CYS A 231 -2.55 15.42 35.09
N CYS A 232 -2.75 16.48 34.28
CA CYS A 232 -2.28 17.82 34.59
C CYS A 232 -3.14 18.56 35.64
N GLY A 233 -4.31 18.03 35.96
CA GLY A 233 -5.29 18.70 36.85
C GLY A 233 -5.90 19.95 36.20
N LEU A 234 -6.03 19.95 34.87
CA LEU A 234 -6.58 21.05 34.09
C LEU A 234 -8.00 20.75 33.64
N ASP A 235 -8.84 21.77 33.67
CA ASP A 235 -10.12 21.74 32.97
C ASP A 235 -9.92 22.15 31.49
N ALA A 236 -10.69 21.55 30.58
CA ALA A 236 -10.58 21.86 29.15
C ALA A 236 -10.73 23.35 28.85
N ASP A 237 -11.62 24.04 29.58
CA ASP A 237 -11.86 25.49 29.45
C ASP A 237 -10.70 26.35 29.96
N SER A 238 -9.79 25.81 30.76
CA SER A 238 -8.62 26.51 31.30
C SER A 238 -7.44 26.48 30.33
N VAL A 239 -7.43 25.56 29.37
CA VAL A 239 -6.33 25.42 28.40
C VAL A 239 -6.42 26.50 27.33
N THR A 240 -5.40 27.35 27.28
CA THR A 240 -5.30 28.45 26.31
C THR A 240 -4.62 28.02 25.00
N GLN A 241 -3.75 27.01 25.08
CA GLN A 241 -3.07 26.41 23.93
C GLN A 241 -2.81 24.94 24.17
N ALA A 242 -3.06 24.12 23.16
CA ALA A 242 -2.76 22.71 23.16
C ALA A 242 -2.13 22.30 21.83
N SER A 243 -1.10 21.45 21.88
CA SER A 243 -0.57 20.77 20.71
C SER A 243 -0.32 19.30 21.04
N MET A 244 -0.33 18.45 20.03
CA MET A 244 -0.07 17.02 20.18
C MET A 244 0.83 16.54 19.05
N ARG A 245 1.76 15.66 19.39
CA ARG A 245 2.54 14.89 18.41
C ARG A 245 2.65 13.44 18.85
N PHE A 246 2.82 12.55 17.88
CA PHE A 246 3.25 11.19 18.17
C PHE A 246 4.78 11.18 18.36
N THR A 247 5.22 10.43 19.37
CA THR A 247 6.65 10.17 19.62
C THR A 247 6.84 8.79 20.24
N LEU A 248 8.06 8.45 20.64
CA LEU A 248 8.37 7.18 21.30
C LEU A 248 8.92 7.43 22.70
N ILE A 249 8.44 6.64 23.66
CA ILE A 249 9.04 6.49 24.99
C ILE A 249 9.32 5.01 25.20
N ASP A 250 10.57 4.65 25.45
CA ASP A 250 11.00 3.26 25.63
C ASP A 250 10.53 2.31 24.51
N GLY A 251 10.49 2.81 23.26
CA GLY A 251 10.05 2.06 22.08
C GLY A 251 8.54 1.93 21.92
N GLN A 252 7.75 2.54 22.81
CA GLN A 252 6.29 2.55 22.72
C GLN A 252 5.80 3.86 22.11
N MET A 253 4.79 3.76 21.23
CA MET A 253 4.14 4.93 20.62
C MET A 253 3.32 5.67 21.67
N VAL A 254 3.56 6.95 21.84
CA VAL A 254 2.85 7.83 22.74
C VAL A 254 2.33 9.07 22.03
N MET A 255 1.24 9.63 22.55
CA MET A 255 0.74 10.95 22.20
C MET A 255 1.29 11.94 23.23
N GLU A 256 2.22 12.79 22.81
CA GLU A 256 2.78 13.83 23.66
C GLU A 256 1.99 15.12 23.50
N PHE A 257 1.33 15.54 24.56
CA PHE A 257 0.59 16.79 24.64
C PHE A 257 1.42 17.86 25.29
N VAL A 258 1.48 19.04 24.67
CA VAL A 258 1.98 20.27 25.29
C VAL A 258 0.78 21.17 25.53
N LEU A 259 0.46 21.38 26.79
CA LEU A 259 -0.69 22.15 27.25
C LEU A 259 -0.23 23.40 28.01
N THR A 260 -0.96 24.50 27.86
CA THR A 260 -0.73 25.71 28.69
C THR A 260 -2.05 26.31 29.13
N ASP A 261 -2.11 26.78 30.38
CA ASP A 261 -3.21 27.56 30.94
C ASP A 261 -3.00 29.09 30.83
N GLY A 262 -1.88 29.49 30.20
CA GLY A 262 -1.43 30.88 30.06
C GLY A 262 -0.37 31.30 31.07
N GLU A 263 -0.20 30.58 32.16
CA GLU A 263 0.83 30.82 33.19
C GLU A 263 1.85 29.67 33.25
N HIS A 264 1.39 28.43 33.08
CA HIS A 264 2.21 27.21 33.19
C HIS A 264 2.20 26.39 31.91
N HIS A 265 3.29 25.65 31.71
CA HIS A 265 3.44 24.69 30.62
C HIS A 265 3.50 23.27 31.16
N TYR A 266 2.71 22.38 30.58
CA TYR A 266 2.66 20.97 30.92
C TYR A 266 3.00 20.15 29.68
N VAL A 267 3.86 19.15 29.84
CA VAL A 267 4.12 18.14 28.79
C VAL A 267 3.70 16.80 29.36
N CYS A 268 2.63 16.24 28.80
CA CYS A 268 2.06 14.97 29.21
C CYS A 268 2.11 13.97 28.05
N SER A 269 2.75 12.83 28.26
CA SER A 269 2.84 11.74 27.28
C SER A 269 1.90 10.63 27.71
N VAL A 270 0.94 10.33 26.84
CA VAL A 270 -0.11 9.32 27.01
C VAL A 270 0.21 8.14 26.11
N ASP A 271 0.22 6.92 26.62
CA ASP A 271 0.34 5.72 25.80
C ASP A 271 -0.74 5.69 24.72
N ALA A 272 -0.34 5.57 23.47
CA ALA A 272 -1.26 5.70 22.35
C ALA A 272 -2.26 4.53 22.21
N ARG A 273 -2.12 3.46 22.99
CA ARG A 273 -3.01 2.28 22.95
C ARG A 273 -3.84 2.10 24.21
N THR A 274 -3.32 2.52 25.37
CA THR A 274 -3.92 2.20 26.67
C THR A 274 -4.49 3.41 27.42
N SER A 275 -4.15 4.63 27.00
CA SER A 275 -4.44 5.89 27.73
C SER A 275 -3.65 6.02 29.04
N GLU A 276 -2.68 5.16 29.32
CA GLU A 276 -1.84 5.28 30.52
C GLU A 276 -0.88 6.47 30.38
N ILE A 277 -0.58 7.13 31.50
CA ILE A 277 0.36 8.24 31.51
C ILE A 277 1.78 7.69 31.60
N CYS A 278 2.58 7.91 30.54
CA CYS A 278 3.97 7.47 30.49
C CYS A 278 4.93 8.48 31.10
N ARG A 279 4.67 9.79 30.88
CA ARG A 279 5.51 10.86 31.38
C ARG A 279 4.68 12.12 31.63
N LEU A 280 5.04 12.84 32.65
CA LEU A 280 4.50 14.15 32.91
C LEU A 280 5.64 15.08 33.39
N THR A 281 5.79 16.21 32.72
CA THR A 281 6.71 17.28 33.11
C THR A 281 5.97 18.62 33.08
N GLY A 282 6.26 19.50 34.03
CA GLY A 282 5.62 20.82 34.12
C GLY A 282 6.44 21.72 35.07
N ASP A 283 6.10 23.00 35.10
CA ASP A 283 6.78 24.01 35.93
C ASP A 283 6.35 23.97 37.42
N GLU A 284 5.30 23.20 37.77
CA GLU A 284 4.88 22.98 39.15
C GLU A 284 4.93 21.50 39.57
N PRO A 285 5.23 21.25 40.91
CA PRO A 285 5.20 19.91 41.45
C PRO A 285 3.77 19.40 41.46
N LEU A 286 3.55 18.32 40.76
CA LEU A 286 2.29 17.64 40.57
C LEU A 286 1.66 17.23 41.94
N GLY A 287 0.40 17.50 42.09
CA GLY A 287 -0.44 16.85 43.09
C GLY A 287 -0.49 15.32 42.90
N PRO A 288 -1.08 14.55 43.83
CA PRO A 288 -1.10 13.10 43.73
C PRO A 288 -1.72 12.66 42.40
N GLN A 289 -0.94 11.89 41.65
CA GLN A 289 -1.31 11.35 40.34
C GLN A 289 -2.67 10.65 40.44
N PRO A 290 -3.68 10.99 39.60
CA PRO A 290 -4.95 10.27 39.61
C PRO A 290 -4.68 8.79 39.30
N ALA A 291 -5.36 7.90 40.01
CA ALA A 291 -5.26 6.47 39.73
C ALA A 291 -5.61 6.19 38.27
N PRO A 292 -4.91 5.25 37.59
CA PRO A 292 -5.16 4.94 36.20
C PRO A 292 -6.67 4.70 35.98
N VAL A 293 -7.23 5.50 35.07
CA VAL A 293 -8.64 5.36 34.69
C VAL A 293 -8.76 4.02 33.96
N LYS A 294 -9.47 3.05 34.55
CA LYS A 294 -9.79 1.80 33.86
C LYS A 294 -10.46 2.16 32.53
N PRO A 295 -10.03 1.55 31.43
CA PRO A 295 -10.63 1.79 30.12
C PRO A 295 -12.15 1.61 30.25
N GLN A 296 -12.88 2.70 30.03
CA GLN A 296 -14.32 2.62 29.93
C GLN A 296 -14.63 1.90 28.61
N PRO A 297 -15.50 0.88 28.59
CA PRO A 297 -15.84 0.23 27.33
C PRO A 297 -16.28 1.30 26.34
N ALA A 298 -15.69 1.27 25.15
CA ALA A 298 -16.00 2.21 24.08
C ALA A 298 -17.51 2.39 23.97
N PRO A 299 -18.03 3.64 23.82
CA PRO A 299 -19.44 3.86 23.59
C PRO A 299 -19.83 3.01 22.39
N VAL A 300 -20.79 2.11 22.61
CA VAL A 300 -21.36 1.28 21.54
C VAL A 300 -21.88 2.26 20.50
N MET A 301 -21.16 2.35 19.38
CA MET A 301 -21.65 3.10 18.22
C MET A 301 -23.08 2.63 17.95
N PRO A 302 -24.06 3.54 17.80
CA PRO A 302 -25.40 3.13 17.43
C PRO A 302 -25.25 2.28 16.15
N GLN A 303 -25.68 1.03 16.23
CA GLN A 303 -25.68 0.15 15.06
C GLN A 303 -26.37 0.89 13.91
N PRO A 304 -25.82 0.89 12.71
CA PRO A 304 -26.50 1.47 11.58
C PRO A 304 -27.90 0.86 11.51
N ILE A 305 -28.90 1.73 11.44
CA ILE A 305 -30.31 1.34 11.28
C ILE A 305 -30.31 0.36 10.11
N PRO A 306 -30.79 -0.89 10.27
CA PRO A 306 -30.79 -1.84 9.16
C PRO A 306 -31.54 -1.21 7.99
N GLU A 307 -30.88 -1.16 6.85
CA GLU A 307 -31.52 -0.74 5.61
C GLU A 307 -32.81 -1.52 5.43
N PRO A 308 -33.92 -0.88 5.01
CA PRO A 308 -35.17 -1.60 4.79
C PRO A 308 -34.88 -2.73 3.79
N MET A 309 -35.19 -3.95 4.23
CA MET A 309 -35.01 -5.16 3.41
C MET A 309 -35.62 -4.89 2.02
N PRO A 310 -34.91 -5.15 0.94
CA PRO A 310 -35.46 -4.97 -0.41
C PRO A 310 -36.75 -5.78 -0.50
N THR A 311 -37.82 -5.11 -0.92
CA THR A 311 -39.12 -5.73 -1.16
C THR A 311 -38.90 -6.94 -2.06
N PRO A 312 -39.38 -8.13 -1.71
CA PRO A 312 -39.17 -9.31 -2.50
C PRO A 312 -39.68 -9.06 -3.91
N THR A 313 -38.80 -9.22 -4.89
CA THR A 313 -39.14 -9.17 -6.32
C THR A 313 -40.23 -10.22 -6.56
N PRO A 314 -41.37 -9.87 -7.18
CA PRO A 314 -42.41 -10.84 -7.44
C PRO A 314 -41.85 -12.00 -8.23
N THR A 315 -42.02 -13.20 -7.72
CA THR A 315 -41.66 -14.46 -8.37
C THR A 315 -42.32 -14.51 -9.74
N PRO A 316 -41.57 -14.73 -10.85
CA PRO A 316 -42.16 -14.81 -12.16
C PRO A 316 -43.18 -15.95 -12.18
N ILE A 317 -44.40 -15.65 -12.64
CA ILE A 317 -45.46 -16.63 -12.84
C ILE A 317 -44.95 -17.69 -13.81
N PRO A 318 -45.01 -18.98 -13.49
CA PRO A 318 -44.53 -20.02 -14.39
C PRO A 318 -45.29 -19.97 -15.71
N THR A 319 -44.57 -19.84 -16.80
CA THR A 319 -45.09 -19.91 -18.16
C THR A 319 -45.72 -21.31 -18.34
N PRO A 320 -46.97 -21.40 -18.82
CA PRO A 320 -47.62 -22.71 -19.02
C PRO A 320 -46.78 -23.54 -20.02
N SER A 321 -46.51 -24.78 -19.64
CA SER A 321 -45.85 -25.78 -20.50
C SER A 321 -46.62 -25.92 -21.83
N PRO A 322 -45.91 -26.00 -22.95
CA PRO A 322 -46.55 -26.23 -24.25
C PRO A 322 -47.26 -27.55 -24.24
N THR A 323 -48.55 -27.52 -24.66
CA THR A 323 -49.40 -28.69 -24.85
C THR A 323 -48.73 -29.66 -25.82
N PRO A 324 -48.62 -30.95 -25.50
CA PRO A 324 -48.00 -31.92 -26.41
C PRO A 324 -48.78 -32.01 -27.70
N LYS A 325 -48.07 -31.93 -28.83
CA LYS A 325 -48.60 -32.09 -30.19
C LYS A 325 -49.18 -33.52 -30.35
N PRO A 326 -50.38 -33.70 -30.89
CA PRO A 326 -50.95 -35.04 -31.03
C PRO A 326 -50.10 -35.92 -31.98
N THR A 327 -49.82 -37.13 -31.53
CA THR A 327 -49.09 -38.14 -32.28
C THR A 327 -49.95 -38.55 -33.49
N PRO A 328 -49.39 -38.60 -34.71
CA PRO A 328 -50.14 -39.05 -35.88
C PRO A 328 -50.51 -40.54 -35.74
N MET A 329 -51.78 -40.83 -36.03
CA MET A 329 -52.39 -42.21 -36.07
C MET A 329 -51.67 -43.03 -37.14
N PRO A 330 -51.38 -44.31 -36.93
CA PRO A 330 -50.79 -45.16 -37.93
C PRO A 330 -51.79 -45.44 -39.05
N THR A 331 -51.34 -45.33 -40.29
CA THR A 331 -52.08 -45.65 -41.50
C THR A 331 -52.31 -47.15 -41.56
N PRO A 332 -53.53 -47.61 -41.87
CA PRO A 332 -53.80 -49.03 -41.96
C PRO A 332 -53.13 -49.67 -43.20
N THR A 333 -52.51 -50.79 -42.97
CA THR A 333 -51.84 -51.63 -43.98
C THR A 333 -52.94 -52.31 -44.88
N PRO A 334 -52.83 -52.27 -46.19
CA PRO A 334 -53.75 -53.02 -47.05
C PRO A 334 -53.44 -54.51 -46.98
N SER A 335 -54.52 -55.32 -46.84
CA SER A 335 -54.48 -56.80 -46.91
C SER A 335 -54.18 -57.28 -48.32
N PRO A 336 -53.47 -58.40 -48.50
CA PRO A 336 -53.22 -59.01 -49.80
C PRO A 336 -54.42 -59.81 -50.28
N THR A 337 -54.70 -59.72 -51.59
CA THR A 337 -55.51 -60.65 -52.39
C THR A 337 -54.60 -61.55 -53.17
#